data_c1df5cf0c2bf8c498f324b346a9907b3
#
_entry.id   c1df5cf0c2bf8c498f324b346a9907b3
#
_cell.length_a   1.000
_cell.length_b   1.000
_cell.length_c   1.000
_cell.angle_alpha   90.00
_cell.angle_beta   90.00
_cell.angle_gamma   90.00
#
_symmetry.space_group_name_H-M   'P 1'
#
loop_
_entity.id
_entity.type
_entity.pdbx_description
1 polymer ?
#
loop_
_entity_poly.entity_id
_entity_poly.type
_entity_poly.pdbx_seq_one_letter_code
_entity_poly.pdbx_strand_id
1 'polypeptide(L)'
;RQLPPEAPELFARTLLGDAQARRGAVALVDDYLARKPVPIDGIVVLVLFRSGDIPRGLALLQEAPTANESLVLGNGIWADGREIRTAPEFAEFTRRSGLAAWWDVNGPPDLCRKAENGDYVCE
;
A
#
# COMPACT_ATOMS: atom_id res chain seq x y z
N ARG A 1 -21.46 -6.37 1.32
CA ARG A 1 -21.25 -6.76 0.00
C ARG A 1 -20.08 -7.67 -0.10
N GLN A 2 -18.92 -7.12 -0.33
CA GLN A 2 -17.73 -7.93 -0.41
C GLN A 2 -17.08 -8.13 0.95
N LEU A 3 -17.16 -7.13 1.81
CA LEU A 3 -16.59 -7.23 3.15
C LEU A 3 -17.70 -7.50 4.16
N PRO A 4 -17.46 -8.41 5.13
CA PRO A 4 -18.46 -8.71 6.14
C PRO A 4 -18.64 -7.57 7.13
N PRO A 5 -19.75 -7.57 7.93
CA PRO A 5 -20.04 -6.47 8.85
C PRO A 5 -18.97 -6.23 9.91
N GLU A 6 -18.21 -7.26 10.29
CA GLU A 6 -17.16 -7.11 11.31
C GLU A 6 -15.87 -6.51 10.77
N ALA A 7 -15.72 -6.38 9.44
CA ALA A 7 -14.49 -5.90 8.84
C ALA A 7 -14.08 -4.50 9.30
N PRO A 8 -14.96 -3.49 9.36
CA PRO A 8 -14.53 -2.15 9.75
C PRO A 8 -13.86 -2.10 11.11
N GLU A 9 -14.37 -2.82 12.09
CA GLU A 9 -13.76 -2.83 13.42
C GLU A 9 -12.42 -3.54 13.40
N LEU A 10 -12.33 -4.71 12.75
CA LEU A 10 -11.07 -5.45 12.65
C LEU A 10 -10.00 -4.64 11.92
N PHE A 11 -10.38 -3.97 10.86
CA PHE A 11 -9.45 -3.15 10.08
C PHE A 11 -8.97 -1.96 10.91
N ALA A 12 -9.88 -1.27 11.59
CA ALA A 12 -9.50 -0.14 12.42
C ALA A 12 -8.52 -0.55 13.52
N ARG A 13 -8.80 -1.65 14.19
CA ARG A 13 -7.92 -2.16 15.24
C ARG A 13 -6.57 -2.58 14.68
N THR A 14 -6.55 -3.19 13.50
CA THR A 14 -5.29 -3.57 12.84
C THR A 14 -4.46 -2.34 12.52
N LEU A 15 -5.08 -1.28 11.99
CA LEU A 15 -4.38 -0.04 11.67
C LEU A 15 -3.84 0.65 12.92
N LEU A 16 -4.46 0.42 14.07
CA LEU A 16 -3.99 0.94 15.35
C LEU A 16 -2.94 0.05 16.02
N GLY A 17 -2.57 -1.06 15.39
CA GLY A 17 -1.49 -1.91 15.88
C GLY A 17 -1.92 -3.12 16.69
N ASP A 18 -3.21 -3.48 16.69
CA ASP A 18 -3.69 -4.65 17.42
C ASP A 18 -3.29 -5.93 16.68
N ALA A 19 -2.31 -6.63 17.21
CA ALA A 19 -1.78 -7.84 16.57
C ALA A 19 -2.80 -8.98 16.51
N GLN A 20 -3.71 -9.03 17.49
CA GLN A 20 -4.74 -10.06 17.49
C GLN A 20 -5.78 -9.79 16.40
N ALA A 21 -6.18 -8.55 16.24
CA ALA A 21 -7.10 -8.16 15.18
C ALA A 21 -6.49 -8.40 13.80
N ARG A 22 -5.17 -8.26 13.68
CA ARG A 22 -4.47 -8.44 12.41
C ARG A 22 -4.74 -9.80 11.78
N ARG A 23 -4.73 -10.86 12.57
CA ARG A 23 -4.93 -12.20 12.02
C ARG A 23 -6.32 -12.34 11.40
N GLY A 24 -7.33 -11.83 12.09
CA GLY A 24 -8.69 -11.82 11.55
C GLY A 24 -8.82 -10.94 10.33
N ALA A 25 -8.19 -9.77 10.36
CA ALA A 25 -8.21 -8.84 9.25
C ALA A 25 -7.57 -9.43 7.99
N VAL A 26 -6.41 -10.09 8.15
CA VAL A 26 -5.73 -10.72 7.02
C VAL A 26 -6.59 -11.82 6.40
N ALA A 27 -7.25 -12.63 7.24
CA ALA A 27 -8.13 -13.67 6.73
C ALA A 27 -9.29 -13.08 5.91
N LEU A 28 -9.87 -11.97 6.38
CA LEU A 28 -10.93 -11.28 5.64
C LEU A 28 -10.41 -10.70 4.32
N VAL A 29 -9.21 -10.14 4.34
CA VAL A 29 -8.59 -9.58 3.13
C VAL A 29 -8.34 -10.69 2.11
N ASP A 30 -7.81 -11.82 2.54
CA ASP A 30 -7.56 -12.95 1.64
C ASP A 30 -8.86 -13.43 0.98
N ASP A 31 -9.91 -13.56 1.76
CA ASP A 31 -11.21 -13.98 1.26
C ASP A 31 -11.79 -12.95 0.30
N TYR A 32 -11.69 -11.67 0.65
CA TYR A 32 -12.17 -10.57 -0.18
C TYR A 32 -11.45 -10.55 -1.54
N LEU A 33 -10.13 -10.65 -1.53
CA LEU A 33 -9.34 -10.61 -2.76
C LEU A 33 -9.55 -11.84 -3.64
N ALA A 34 -9.89 -12.98 -3.04
CA ALA A 34 -10.17 -14.19 -3.79
C ALA A 34 -11.41 -14.03 -4.69
N ARG A 35 -12.28 -13.09 -4.37
CA ARG A 35 -13.47 -12.80 -5.19
C ARG A 35 -13.20 -11.83 -6.33
N LYS A 36 -11.96 -11.37 -6.46
CA LYS A 36 -11.49 -10.45 -7.52
C LYS A 36 -12.35 -9.19 -7.65
N PRO A 37 -12.50 -8.42 -6.57
CA PRO A 37 -13.31 -7.20 -6.62
C PRO A 37 -12.69 -6.12 -7.49
N VAL A 38 -13.53 -5.30 -8.14
CA VAL A 38 -13.08 -4.18 -8.97
C VAL A 38 -14.06 -3.04 -8.76
N PRO A 39 -13.61 -1.89 -8.25
CA PRO A 39 -12.28 -1.60 -7.74
C PRO A 39 -12.06 -2.25 -6.37
N ILE A 40 -10.81 -2.37 -5.99
CA ILE A 40 -10.46 -2.85 -4.66
C ILE A 40 -10.66 -1.70 -3.66
N ASP A 41 -11.27 -2.00 -2.52
CA ASP A 41 -11.43 -1.00 -1.47
C ASP A 41 -10.04 -0.62 -0.94
N GLY A 42 -9.73 0.68 -0.94
CA GLY A 42 -8.41 1.15 -0.53
C GLY A 42 -8.02 0.79 0.89
N ILE A 43 -8.99 0.62 1.78
CA ILE A 43 -8.70 0.21 3.15
C ILE A 43 -8.01 -1.16 3.19
N VAL A 44 -8.31 -2.03 2.23
CA VAL A 44 -7.69 -3.36 2.15
C VAL A 44 -6.19 -3.23 1.91
N VAL A 45 -5.78 -2.29 1.05
CA VAL A 45 -4.37 -2.04 0.79
C VAL A 45 -3.67 -1.53 2.04
N LEU A 46 -4.31 -0.61 2.78
CA LEU A 46 -3.74 -0.11 4.04
C LEU A 46 -3.57 -1.23 5.06
N VAL A 47 -4.54 -2.13 5.15
CA VAL A 47 -4.45 -3.28 6.06
C VAL A 47 -3.29 -4.19 5.67
N LEU A 48 -3.08 -4.43 4.39
CA LEU A 48 -1.94 -5.22 3.92
C LEU A 48 -0.62 -4.57 4.32
N PHE A 49 -0.48 -3.26 4.11
CA PHE A 49 0.73 -2.55 4.50
C PHE A 49 0.97 -2.66 6.01
N ARG A 50 -0.05 -2.42 6.80
CA ARG A 50 0.08 -2.45 8.25
C ARG A 50 0.32 -3.87 8.77
N SER A 51 -0.09 -4.88 8.03
CA SER A 51 0.15 -6.28 8.37
C SER A 51 1.54 -6.76 7.94
N GLY A 52 2.30 -5.92 7.26
CA GLY A 52 3.66 -6.26 6.81
C GLY A 52 3.72 -6.90 5.44
N ASP A 53 2.59 -7.07 4.76
CA ASP A 53 2.57 -7.64 3.42
C ASP A 53 2.71 -6.52 2.38
N ILE A 54 3.85 -5.85 2.45
CA ILE A 54 4.15 -4.71 1.58
C ILE A 54 4.19 -5.10 0.10
N PRO A 55 4.81 -6.23 -0.28
CA PRO A 55 4.83 -6.61 -1.70
C PRO A 55 3.44 -6.74 -2.30
N ARG A 56 2.50 -7.38 -1.59
CA ARG A 56 1.15 -7.54 -2.11
C ARG A 56 0.39 -6.22 -2.16
N GLY A 57 0.57 -5.38 -1.13
CA GLY A 57 -0.04 -4.05 -1.14
C GLY A 57 0.42 -3.20 -2.32
N LEU A 58 1.72 -3.19 -2.60
CA LEU A 58 2.28 -2.46 -3.74
C LEU A 58 1.81 -3.05 -5.07
N ALA A 59 1.74 -4.38 -5.18
CA ALA A 59 1.26 -5.02 -6.39
C ALA A 59 -0.19 -4.65 -6.69
N LEU A 60 -1.03 -4.59 -5.66
CA LEU A 60 -2.42 -4.19 -5.84
C LEU A 60 -2.53 -2.74 -6.32
N LEU A 61 -1.74 -1.83 -5.74
CA LEU A 61 -1.71 -0.45 -6.21
C LEU A 61 -1.25 -0.35 -7.65
N GLN A 62 -0.36 -1.22 -8.08
CA GLN A 62 0.21 -1.21 -9.42
C GLN A 62 -0.75 -1.77 -10.46
N GLU A 63 -1.45 -2.86 -10.12
CA GLU A 63 -2.13 -3.68 -11.11
C GLU A 63 -3.65 -3.60 -11.07
N ALA A 64 -4.23 -3.11 -9.98
CA ALA A 64 -5.67 -3.08 -9.83
C ALA A 64 -6.14 -1.68 -9.43
N PRO A 65 -7.23 -1.19 -10.02
CA PRO A 65 -7.78 0.10 -9.59
C PRO A 65 -8.28 0.01 -8.16
N THR A 66 -7.99 1.04 -7.37
CA THR A 66 -8.44 1.11 -5.98
C THR A 66 -9.39 2.28 -5.79
N ALA A 67 -10.39 2.08 -4.93
CA ALA A 67 -11.18 3.18 -4.41
C ALA A 67 -10.30 3.92 -3.39
N ASN A 68 -10.43 5.24 -3.34
CA ASN A 68 -9.70 6.07 -2.38
C ASN A 68 -8.17 6.00 -2.55
N GLU A 69 -7.70 6.03 -3.78
CA GLU A 69 -6.25 6.04 -4.05
C GLU A 69 -5.52 7.14 -3.31
N SER A 70 -6.14 8.33 -3.21
CA SER A 70 -5.53 9.45 -2.50
C SER A 70 -5.27 9.13 -1.04
N LEU A 71 -6.16 8.38 -0.40
CA LEU A 71 -5.99 7.96 0.98
C LEU A 71 -4.79 7.02 1.11
N VAL A 72 -4.69 6.06 0.21
CA VAL A 72 -3.58 5.09 0.24
C VAL A 72 -2.26 5.77 -0.07
N LEU A 73 -2.19 6.55 -1.14
CA LEU A 73 -0.96 7.21 -1.54
C LEU A 73 -0.55 8.29 -0.54
N GLY A 74 -1.51 9.11 -0.08
CA GLY A 74 -1.21 10.19 0.84
C GLY A 74 -0.85 9.71 2.24
N ASN A 75 -1.71 8.90 2.82
CA ASN A 75 -1.54 8.48 4.22
C ASN A 75 -0.77 7.18 4.37
N GLY A 76 -0.91 6.26 3.41
CA GLY A 76 -0.25 4.96 3.49
C GLY A 76 1.24 5.03 3.18
N ILE A 77 1.60 5.73 2.12
CA ILE A 77 2.99 5.75 1.66
C ILE A 77 3.76 6.94 2.21
N TRP A 78 3.17 8.14 2.21
CA TRP A 78 3.93 9.35 2.49
C TRP A 78 3.86 9.82 3.95
N ALA A 79 2.69 9.75 4.59
CA ALA A 79 2.56 10.26 5.95
C ALA A 79 3.16 9.31 6.98
N ASP A 80 2.91 8.00 6.85
CA ASP A 80 3.25 7.01 7.86
C ASP A 80 3.85 5.74 7.24
N GLY A 81 4.44 5.85 6.05
CA GLY A 81 4.80 4.70 5.25
C GLY A 81 6.30 4.45 5.11
N ARG A 82 7.10 4.78 6.13
CA ARG A 82 8.55 4.56 6.04
C ARG A 82 8.90 3.12 5.68
N GLU A 83 8.20 2.16 6.28
CA GLU A 83 8.44 0.75 6.01
C GLU A 83 8.13 0.37 4.55
N ILE A 84 7.16 1.05 3.96
CA ILE A 84 6.81 0.85 2.56
C ILE A 84 7.87 1.48 1.67
N ARG A 85 8.24 2.74 1.95
CA ARG A 85 9.20 3.48 1.13
C ARG A 85 10.59 2.85 1.16
N THR A 86 10.96 2.18 2.25
CA THR A 86 12.26 1.53 2.39
C THR A 86 12.25 0.06 2.01
N ALA A 87 11.09 -0.49 1.62
CA ALA A 87 11.00 -1.87 1.17
C ALA A 87 11.69 -2.05 -0.18
N PRO A 88 12.33 -3.21 -0.42
CA PRO A 88 13.02 -3.44 -1.70
C PRO A 88 12.09 -3.32 -2.91
N GLU A 89 10.82 -3.66 -2.75
CA GLU A 89 9.85 -3.61 -3.84
C GLU A 89 9.44 -2.19 -4.22
N PHE A 90 9.73 -1.21 -3.38
CA PHE A 90 9.27 0.15 -3.64
C PHE A 90 9.93 0.77 -4.89
N ALA A 91 11.21 0.47 -5.12
CA ALA A 91 11.90 0.98 -6.30
C ALA A 91 11.23 0.51 -7.59
N GLU A 92 10.88 -0.77 -7.66
CA GLU A 92 10.15 -1.29 -8.83
C GLU A 92 8.77 -0.67 -8.95
N PHE A 93 8.08 -0.48 -7.81
CA PHE A 93 6.78 0.18 -7.81
C PHE A 93 6.89 1.58 -8.41
N THR A 94 7.90 2.38 -8.03
CA THR A 94 8.05 3.73 -8.58
C THR A 94 8.33 3.71 -10.08
N ARG A 95 9.07 2.71 -10.57
CA ARG A 95 9.32 2.59 -12.00
C ARG A 95 8.05 2.23 -12.76
N ARG A 96 7.34 1.21 -12.29
CA ARG A 96 6.18 0.69 -13.02
C ARG A 96 4.97 1.60 -12.94
N SER A 97 4.83 2.34 -11.85
CA SER A 97 3.70 3.26 -11.68
C SER A 97 3.86 4.56 -12.46
N GLY A 98 5.06 4.84 -12.98
CA GLY A 98 5.36 6.09 -13.64
C GLY A 98 5.88 7.18 -12.72
N LEU A 99 5.92 6.95 -11.40
CA LEU A 99 6.44 7.94 -10.45
C LEU A 99 7.88 8.28 -10.73
N ALA A 100 8.72 7.28 -10.98
CA ALA A 100 10.14 7.52 -11.24
C ALA A 100 10.34 8.39 -12.47
N ALA A 101 9.60 8.13 -13.54
CA ALA A 101 9.67 8.94 -14.76
C ALA A 101 9.21 10.39 -14.49
N TRP A 102 8.16 10.56 -13.70
CA TRP A 102 7.66 11.90 -13.35
C TRP A 102 8.69 12.64 -12.49
N TRP A 103 9.34 11.93 -11.56
CA TRP A 103 10.39 12.52 -10.71
C TRP A 103 11.64 12.89 -11.50
N ASP A 104 11.94 12.15 -12.56
CA ASP A 104 13.07 12.50 -13.44
C ASP A 104 12.90 13.89 -14.05
N VAL A 105 11.66 14.29 -14.33
CA VAL A 105 11.36 15.59 -14.94
C VAL A 105 11.13 16.67 -13.88
N ASN A 106 10.40 16.35 -12.81
CA ASN A 106 9.91 17.34 -11.85
C ASN A 106 10.65 17.31 -10.52
N GLY A 107 11.49 16.32 -10.29
CA GLY A 107 12.18 16.12 -9.03
C GLY A 107 11.40 15.23 -8.08
N PRO A 108 12.10 14.44 -7.25
CA PRO A 108 11.45 13.59 -6.26
C PRO A 108 11.01 14.39 -5.02
N PRO A 109 10.15 13.81 -4.18
CA PRO A 109 9.83 14.43 -2.89
C PRO A 109 11.08 14.43 -1.99
N ASP A 110 11.04 15.25 -0.93
CA ASP A 110 12.20 15.43 -0.06
C ASP A 110 12.73 14.16 0.57
N LEU A 111 11.86 13.18 0.76
CA LEU A 111 12.25 11.91 1.37
C LEU A 111 12.97 10.96 0.41
N CYS A 112 13.06 11.31 -0.86
CA CYS A 112 13.61 10.41 -1.89
C CYS A 112 14.74 11.07 -2.65
N ARG A 113 15.68 10.24 -3.12
CA ARG A 113 16.78 10.71 -3.97
C ARG A 113 17.13 9.64 -5.00
N LYS A 114 17.71 10.05 -6.11
CA LYS A 114 18.14 9.10 -7.12
C LYS A 114 19.49 8.51 -6.74
N ALA A 115 19.57 7.17 -6.73
CA ALA A 115 20.81 6.46 -6.43
C ALA A 115 21.65 6.27 -7.70
N GLU A 116 22.89 5.81 -7.53
CA GLU A 116 23.81 5.61 -8.65
C GLU A 116 23.27 4.63 -9.69
N ASN A 117 22.53 3.61 -9.27
CA ASN A 117 21.95 2.62 -10.18
C ASN A 117 20.74 3.15 -10.95
N GLY A 118 20.33 4.39 -10.72
CA GLY A 118 19.20 5.00 -11.41
C GLY A 118 17.85 4.83 -10.70
N ASP A 119 17.80 4.03 -9.64
CA ASP A 119 16.58 3.87 -8.85
C ASP A 119 16.46 4.99 -7.83
N TYR A 120 15.21 5.31 -7.46
CA TYR A 120 14.97 6.24 -6.36
C TYR A 120 14.99 5.49 -5.04
N VAL A 121 15.68 6.06 -4.07
CA VAL A 121 15.79 5.53 -2.71
C VAL A 121 15.11 6.52 -1.78
N CYS A 122 14.24 6.03 -0.91
CA CYS A 122 13.46 6.86 0.00
C CYS A 122 13.76 6.51 1.46
N GLU A 123 13.53 7.49 2.34
CA GLU A 123 13.65 7.28 3.79
C GLU A 123 12.31 6.94 4.41
#